data_bbbdab06f4ef2cc88fd4438c40b66cd1
#
_entry.id   bbbdab06f4ef2cc88fd4438c40b66cd1
#
_cell.length_a   1.000
_cell.length_b   1.000
_cell.length_c   1.000
_cell.angle_alpha   90.00
_cell.angle_beta   90.00
_cell.angle_gamma   90.00
#
_symmetry.space_group_name_H-M   'P 1'
#
loop_
_entity.id
_entity.type
_entity.pdbx_description
1 polymer ?
#
loop_
_entity_poly.entity_id
_entity_poly.type
_entity_poly.pdbx_seq_one_letter_code
_entity_poly.pdbx_strand_id
1 'polypeptide(L)'
;MLLSPMDPGFFMFLSIAAVAHLFTGRTAQALDLAKRSAALYPDWDTTYWVLIAAYGQLDRPAEVRAALAKLLSLSPGLTVSGARQRLPIRNRASLDMILDGLRSAGLPE
;
A
#
# COMPACT_ATOMS: atom_id res chain seq x y z
N MET A 1 -3.14 6.16 -22.64
CA MET A 1 -2.46 4.90 -23.01
C MET A 1 -3.10 3.74 -22.27
N LEU A 2 -3.46 2.70 -22.98
CA LEU A 2 -4.07 1.52 -22.39
C LEU A 2 -2.98 0.47 -22.15
N LEU A 3 -2.90 -0.02 -20.89
CA LEU A 3 -2.01 -1.12 -20.57
C LEU A 3 -2.77 -2.45 -20.60
N SER A 4 -2.19 -3.40 -21.27
CA SER A 4 -2.69 -4.77 -21.28
C SER A 4 -2.36 -5.43 -19.94
N PRO A 5 -3.20 -6.35 -19.42
CA PRO A 5 -2.84 -7.12 -18.21
C PRO A 5 -1.54 -7.91 -18.36
N MET A 6 -1.06 -8.10 -19.58
CA MET A 6 0.19 -8.81 -19.86
C MET A 6 1.41 -7.89 -19.87
N ASP A 7 1.21 -6.57 -19.83
CA ASP A 7 2.33 -5.62 -19.84
C ASP A 7 3.12 -5.69 -18.53
N PRO A 8 4.47 -5.63 -18.59
CA PRO A 8 5.29 -5.72 -17.38
C PRO A 8 5.01 -4.63 -16.35
N GLY A 9 4.52 -3.47 -16.79
CA GLY A 9 4.20 -2.36 -15.87
C GLY A 9 2.79 -2.33 -15.35
N PHE A 10 1.97 -3.34 -15.66
CA PHE A 10 0.55 -3.30 -15.30
C PHE A 10 0.33 -3.29 -13.78
N PHE A 11 1.17 -4.01 -13.03
CA PHE A 11 1.07 -4.00 -11.57
C PHE A 11 1.29 -2.60 -10.99
N MET A 12 2.18 -1.81 -11.58
CA MET A 12 2.41 -0.43 -11.15
C MET A 12 1.18 0.44 -11.41
N PHE A 13 0.56 0.27 -12.58
CA PHE A 13 -0.68 0.97 -12.90
C PHE A 13 -1.77 0.66 -11.89
N LEU A 14 -1.94 -0.62 -11.55
CA LEU A 14 -2.94 -1.03 -10.57
C LEU A 14 -2.67 -0.41 -9.20
N SER A 15 -1.42 -0.34 -8.78
CA SER A 15 -1.05 0.23 -7.49
C SER A 15 -1.29 1.73 -7.44
N ILE A 16 -0.98 2.44 -8.53
CA ILE A 16 -1.23 3.88 -8.62
C ILE A 16 -2.74 4.15 -8.59
N ALA A 17 -3.53 3.37 -9.32
CA ALA A 17 -4.98 3.49 -9.29
C ALA A 17 -5.54 3.20 -7.89
N ALA A 18 -4.97 2.22 -7.20
CA ALA A 18 -5.36 1.90 -5.83
C ALA A 18 -5.11 3.08 -4.89
N VAL A 19 -3.97 3.74 -5.00
CA VAL A 19 -3.66 4.93 -4.20
C VAL A 19 -4.69 6.03 -4.46
N ALA A 20 -5.04 6.27 -5.72
CA ALA A 20 -6.01 7.30 -6.07
C ALA A 20 -7.39 6.99 -5.47
N HIS A 21 -7.85 5.74 -5.53
CA HIS A 21 -9.12 5.35 -4.92
C HIS A 21 -9.07 5.45 -3.39
N LEU A 22 -7.94 5.09 -2.79
CA LEU A 22 -7.78 5.19 -1.34
C LEU A 22 -7.97 6.64 -0.86
N PHE A 23 -7.38 7.59 -1.58
CA PHE A 23 -7.41 9.00 -1.19
C PHE A 23 -8.75 9.67 -1.50
N THR A 24 -9.59 9.05 -2.33
CA THR A 24 -10.94 9.56 -2.62
C THR A 24 -12.03 8.83 -1.83
N GLY A 25 -11.65 8.05 -0.83
CA GLY A 25 -12.59 7.34 0.03
C GLY A 25 -13.13 6.05 -0.55
N ARG A 26 -12.61 5.60 -1.67
CA ARG A 26 -13.05 4.35 -2.33
C ARG A 26 -12.17 3.20 -1.86
N THR A 27 -12.23 2.92 -0.57
CA THR A 27 -11.32 1.97 0.08
C THR A 27 -11.48 0.54 -0.46
N ALA A 28 -12.71 0.10 -0.73
CA ALA A 28 -12.94 -1.24 -1.25
C ALA A 28 -12.34 -1.42 -2.65
N GLN A 29 -12.47 -0.41 -3.52
CA GLN A 29 -11.87 -0.44 -4.85
C GLN A 29 -10.36 -0.38 -4.76
N ALA A 30 -9.83 0.44 -3.85
CA ALA A 30 -8.39 0.52 -3.62
C ALA A 30 -7.84 -0.83 -3.21
N LEU A 31 -8.52 -1.51 -2.30
CA LEU A 31 -8.12 -2.83 -1.82
C LEU A 31 -8.10 -3.85 -2.96
N ASP A 32 -9.15 -3.88 -3.77
CA ASP A 32 -9.23 -4.82 -4.90
C ASP A 32 -8.06 -4.62 -5.87
N LEU A 33 -7.79 -3.38 -6.25
CA LEU A 33 -6.70 -3.06 -7.18
C LEU A 33 -5.33 -3.41 -6.59
N ALA A 34 -5.12 -3.12 -5.32
CA ALA A 34 -3.87 -3.45 -4.66
C ALA A 34 -3.64 -4.96 -4.56
N LYS A 35 -4.70 -5.73 -4.28
CA LYS A 35 -4.60 -7.19 -4.24
C LYS A 35 -4.26 -7.74 -5.62
N ARG A 36 -4.83 -7.18 -6.68
CA ARG A 36 -4.50 -7.59 -8.05
C ARG A 36 -3.05 -7.26 -8.40
N SER A 37 -2.56 -6.10 -7.97
CA SER A 37 -1.17 -5.74 -8.15
C SER A 37 -0.24 -6.71 -7.43
N ALA A 38 -0.56 -7.07 -6.18
CA ALA A 38 0.23 -8.02 -5.41
C ALA A 38 0.27 -9.40 -6.05
N ALA A 39 -0.84 -9.83 -6.68
CA ALA A 39 -0.89 -11.10 -7.37
C ALA A 39 0.02 -11.12 -8.61
N LEU A 40 0.15 -9.98 -9.30
CA LEU A 40 1.00 -9.87 -10.48
C LEU A 40 2.48 -9.74 -10.12
N TYR A 41 2.80 -9.03 -9.04
CA TYR A 41 4.19 -8.81 -8.62
C TYR A 41 4.23 -8.72 -7.10
N PRO A 42 4.37 -9.87 -6.41
CA PRO A 42 4.29 -9.91 -4.96
C PRO A 42 5.49 -9.30 -4.22
N ASP A 43 6.57 -8.97 -4.92
CA ASP A 43 7.77 -8.44 -4.27
C ASP A 43 7.92 -6.93 -4.35
N TRP A 44 6.87 -6.22 -4.78
CA TRP A 44 6.90 -4.75 -4.83
C TRP A 44 6.28 -4.17 -3.55
N ASP A 45 7.10 -3.49 -2.75
CA ASP A 45 6.74 -3.04 -1.41
C ASP A 45 5.61 -2.00 -1.39
N THR A 46 5.54 -1.12 -2.37
CA THR A 46 4.53 -0.06 -2.42
C THR A 46 3.11 -0.62 -2.35
N THR A 47 2.86 -1.77 -2.96
CA THR A 47 1.56 -2.42 -2.92
C THR A 47 1.12 -2.72 -1.49
N TYR A 48 2.05 -3.16 -0.64
CA TYR A 48 1.72 -3.55 0.74
C TYR A 48 1.44 -2.34 1.62
N TRP A 49 2.03 -1.18 1.33
CA TRP A 49 1.69 0.05 2.04
C TRP A 49 0.23 0.43 1.79
N VAL A 50 -0.21 0.31 0.53
CA VAL A 50 -1.61 0.56 0.17
C VAL A 50 -2.53 -0.46 0.84
N LEU A 51 -2.15 -1.74 0.84
CA LEU A 51 -2.93 -2.79 1.49
C LEU A 51 -3.10 -2.52 2.98
N ILE A 52 -2.02 -2.15 3.67
CA ILE A 52 -2.06 -1.86 5.10
C ILE A 52 -3.03 -0.69 5.37
N ALA A 53 -2.95 0.38 4.59
CA ALA A 53 -3.82 1.53 4.76
C ALA A 53 -5.29 1.16 4.50
N ALA A 54 -5.56 0.41 3.44
CA ALA A 54 -6.92 0.02 3.08
C ALA A 54 -7.51 -0.95 4.10
N TYR A 55 -6.76 -1.96 4.52
CA TYR A 55 -7.21 -2.90 5.53
C TYR A 55 -7.43 -2.20 6.89
N GLY A 56 -6.58 -1.22 7.21
CA GLY A 56 -6.74 -0.44 8.43
C GLY A 56 -8.05 0.35 8.43
N GLN A 57 -8.41 0.95 7.30
CA GLN A 57 -9.67 1.68 7.17
C GLN A 57 -10.89 0.76 7.25
N LEU A 58 -10.74 -0.49 6.81
CA LEU A 58 -11.82 -1.48 6.84
C LEU A 58 -11.87 -2.27 8.15
N ASP A 59 -11.00 -1.94 9.10
CA ASP A 59 -10.92 -2.58 10.42
C ASP A 59 -10.67 -4.09 10.29
N ARG A 60 -9.63 -4.43 9.54
CA ARG A 60 -9.22 -5.83 9.33
C ARG A 60 -7.81 -6.07 9.89
N PRO A 61 -7.68 -6.20 11.22
CA PRO A 61 -6.35 -6.26 11.86
C PRO A 61 -5.54 -7.49 11.47
N ALA A 62 -6.19 -8.63 11.20
CA ALA A 62 -5.45 -9.84 10.81
C ALA A 62 -4.77 -9.64 9.46
N GLU A 63 -5.47 -9.03 8.50
CA GLU A 63 -4.94 -8.75 7.17
C GLU A 63 -3.88 -7.65 7.23
N VAL A 64 -4.05 -6.67 8.11
CA VAL A 64 -3.03 -5.64 8.35
C VAL A 64 -1.73 -6.29 8.79
N ARG A 65 -1.80 -7.21 9.74
CA ARG A 65 -0.59 -7.88 10.25
C ARG A 65 0.08 -8.73 9.18
N ALA A 66 -0.72 -9.42 8.36
CA ALA A 66 -0.17 -10.23 7.27
C ALA A 66 0.53 -9.37 6.22
N ALA A 67 -0.08 -8.25 5.85
CA ALA A 67 0.52 -7.32 4.89
C ALA A 67 1.78 -6.67 5.45
N LEU A 68 1.78 -6.30 6.74
CA LEU A 68 2.96 -5.75 7.38
C LEU A 68 4.10 -6.77 7.44
N ALA A 69 3.80 -8.03 7.75
CA ALA A 69 4.81 -9.08 7.77
C ALA A 69 5.46 -9.24 6.41
N LYS A 70 4.68 -9.21 5.33
CA LYS A 70 5.20 -9.29 3.98
C LYS A 70 6.06 -8.06 3.65
N LEU A 71 5.59 -6.87 4.01
CA LEU A 71 6.34 -5.63 3.80
C LEU A 71 7.70 -5.69 4.49
N LEU A 72 7.73 -6.15 5.75
CA LEU A 72 8.98 -6.26 6.50
C LEU A 72 9.92 -7.32 5.93
N SER A 73 9.38 -8.38 5.30
CA SER A 73 10.21 -9.37 4.63
C SER A 73 10.90 -8.77 3.40
N LEU A 74 10.26 -7.80 2.75
CA LEU A 74 10.83 -7.11 1.58
C LEU A 74 11.75 -5.96 2.00
N SER A 75 11.48 -5.33 3.14
CA SER A 75 12.22 -4.16 3.63
C SER A 75 12.53 -4.34 5.11
N PRO A 76 13.48 -5.22 5.47
CA PRO A 76 13.85 -5.41 6.88
C PRO A 76 14.36 -4.12 7.50
N GLY A 77 13.94 -3.84 8.70
CA GLY A 77 14.35 -2.63 9.40
C GLY A 77 13.57 -1.37 9.01
N LEU A 78 12.49 -1.51 8.22
CA LEU A 78 11.65 -0.38 7.86
C LEU A 78 11.04 0.26 9.10
N THR A 79 11.03 1.60 9.13
CA THR A 79 10.41 2.40 10.18
C THR A 79 9.44 3.38 9.55
N VAL A 80 8.58 4.02 10.38
CA VAL A 80 7.67 5.06 9.90
C VAL A 80 8.48 6.23 9.30
N SER A 81 9.58 6.63 9.94
CA SER A 81 10.44 7.69 9.40
C SER A 81 11.05 7.32 8.06
N GLY A 82 11.50 6.07 7.90
CA GLY A 82 12.02 5.59 6.63
C GLY A 82 10.95 5.54 5.55
N ALA A 83 9.73 5.14 5.92
CA ALA A 83 8.61 5.13 5.00
C ALA A 83 8.28 6.54 4.50
N ARG A 84 8.31 7.53 5.41
CA ARG A 84 8.06 8.93 5.04
C ARG A 84 9.03 9.40 3.95
N GLN A 85 10.28 8.99 4.03
CA GLN A 85 11.29 9.40 3.06
C GLN A 85 11.17 8.68 1.72
N ARG A 86 10.61 7.47 1.73
CA ARG A 86 10.54 6.64 0.52
C ARG A 86 9.28 6.85 -0.31
N LEU A 87 8.20 7.32 0.31
CA LEU A 87 6.92 7.49 -0.39
C LEU A 87 6.94 8.75 -1.24
N PRO A 88 6.69 8.64 -2.57
CA PRO A 88 6.66 9.80 -3.44
C PRO A 88 5.30 10.52 -3.40
N ILE A 89 4.77 10.76 -2.21
CA ILE A 89 3.48 11.39 -2.02
C ILE A 89 3.69 12.81 -1.54
N ARG A 90 3.25 13.78 -2.34
CA ARG A 90 3.43 15.20 -2.04
C ARG A 90 2.35 15.74 -1.11
N ASN A 91 1.13 15.22 -1.19
CA ASN A 91 0.04 15.66 -0.35
C ASN A 91 0.27 15.16 1.07
N ARG A 92 0.43 16.10 2.03
CA ARG A 92 0.77 15.75 3.39
C ARG A 92 -0.33 14.94 4.08
N ALA A 93 -1.59 15.30 3.86
CA ALA A 93 -2.70 14.58 4.47
C ALA A 93 -2.76 13.13 3.97
N SER A 94 -2.51 12.91 2.69
CA SER A 94 -2.49 11.56 2.11
C SER A 94 -1.32 10.76 2.64
N LEU A 95 -0.15 11.38 2.74
CA LEU A 95 1.03 10.73 3.31
C LEU A 95 0.79 10.34 4.76
N ASP A 96 0.24 11.26 5.55
CA ASP A 96 -0.03 11.01 6.97
C ASP A 96 -1.04 9.88 7.15
N MET A 97 -2.03 9.75 6.28
CA MET A 97 -2.99 8.66 6.32
C MET A 97 -2.29 7.30 6.22
N ILE A 98 -1.35 7.17 5.28
CA ILE A 98 -0.60 5.92 5.10
C ILE A 98 0.32 5.68 6.30
N LEU A 99 1.03 6.72 6.77
CA LEU A 99 1.93 6.59 7.90
C LEU A 99 1.19 6.21 9.18
N ASP A 100 0.00 6.77 9.40
CA ASP A 100 -0.83 6.42 10.56
C ASP A 100 -1.29 4.97 10.48
N GLY A 101 -1.60 4.49 9.27
CA GLY A 101 -1.91 3.08 9.06
C GLY A 101 -0.74 2.17 9.44
N LEU A 102 0.48 2.56 9.07
CA LEU A 102 1.69 1.81 9.42
C LEU A 102 1.92 1.79 10.94
N ARG A 103 1.72 2.94 11.61
CA ARG A 103 1.84 3.01 13.07
C ARG A 103 0.83 2.11 13.75
N SER A 104 -0.42 2.16 13.30
CA SER A 104 -1.49 1.33 13.86
C SER A 104 -1.21 -0.15 13.66
N ALA A 105 -0.51 -0.50 12.60
CA ALA A 105 -0.11 -1.88 12.32
C ALA A 105 1.04 -2.36 13.21
N GLY A 106 1.73 -1.43 13.90
CA GLY A 106 2.82 -1.79 14.80
C GLY A 106 4.21 -1.48 14.26
N LEU A 107 4.33 -0.77 13.15
CA LEU A 107 5.63 -0.39 12.61
C LEU A 107 6.30 0.62 13.55
N PRO A 108 7.56 0.42 13.94
CA PRO A 108 8.26 1.38 14.82
C PRO A 108 8.54 2.70 14.11
N GLU A 109 8.66 3.75 14.89
CA GLU A 109 8.97 5.09 14.38
C GLU A 109 10.37 5.13 13.82
#